data_10b465c5b455ff8918e88b1ee2471958
#
_entry.id   10b465c5b455ff8918e88b1ee2471958
#
_cell.length_a   1.000
_cell.length_b   1.000
_cell.length_c   1.000
_cell.angle_alpha   90.00
_cell.angle_beta   90.00
_cell.angle_gamma   90.00
#
_symmetry.space_group_name_H-M   'P 1'
#
loop_
_entity.id
_entity.type
_entity.pdbx_description
1 polymer ?
#
loop_
_entity_poly.entity_id
_entity_poly.type
_entity_poly.pdbx_seq_one_letter_code
_entity_poly.pdbx_strand_id
1 'polypeptide(L)'
;MATEQQIKKFIAEIAPCAQNGFKMIGKVLPSVCIGMACVECGYGTAGSVRHHSYLGQKVGTGKTATKYWDGKFFTASTKEEYVVGQHTTISNAAFRAYDSLQQCVLNYYELLNTRLYSRVQSGVDYVKQMQQIKLCGYMTSSTEVASVIRIIQKYGLTQYDHGDAVPVQPEAAYVPGKVYVLQSDLYVRDKPEGTKLKFDALTQDGKKNGFFDDQGCAILRKGTRITCKAVSGNWMLIPSGWVCIRNSKGTYII
;
A
#
# COMPACT_ATOMS: atom_id res chain seq x y z
N MET A 1 18.02 4.06 -6.49
CA MET A 1 16.74 3.31 -6.38
C MET A 1 16.34 3.29 -4.91
N ALA A 2 15.05 3.40 -4.62
CA ALA A 2 14.57 3.30 -3.24
C ALA A 2 14.86 1.90 -2.66
N THR A 3 15.24 1.83 -1.39
CA THR A 3 15.42 0.56 -0.68
C THR A 3 14.06 -0.09 -0.37
N GLU A 4 14.05 -1.39 -0.12
CA GLU A 4 12.81 -2.11 0.23
C GLU A 4 12.13 -1.51 1.48
N GLN A 5 12.92 -1.06 2.46
CA GLN A 5 12.43 -0.38 3.66
C GLN A 5 11.79 0.98 3.34
N GLN A 6 12.38 1.77 2.46
CA GLN A 6 11.81 3.04 2.00
C GLN A 6 10.49 2.83 1.26
N ILE A 7 10.42 1.80 0.41
CA ILE A 7 9.20 1.45 -0.33
C ILE A 7 8.06 1.09 0.64
N LYS A 8 8.32 0.20 1.61
CA LYS A 8 7.32 -0.21 2.60
C LYS A 8 6.86 0.97 3.46
N LYS A 9 7.79 1.83 3.88
CA LYS A 9 7.47 3.05 4.62
C LYS A 9 6.54 3.96 3.81
N PHE A 10 6.87 4.21 2.54
CA PHE A 10 6.04 5.05 1.68
C PHE A 10 4.64 4.47 1.48
N ILE A 11 4.52 3.15 1.24
CA ILE A 11 3.23 2.48 1.12
C ILE A 11 2.42 2.65 2.42
N ALA A 12 3.05 2.48 3.58
CA ALA A 12 2.38 2.66 4.88
C ALA A 12 1.88 4.10 5.11
N GLU A 13 2.60 5.10 4.59
CA GLU A 13 2.20 6.51 4.70
C GLU A 13 1.04 6.87 3.76
N ILE A 14 1.04 6.35 2.51
CA ILE A 14 0.01 6.72 1.53
C ILE A 14 -1.26 5.89 1.63
N ALA A 15 -1.18 4.64 2.11
CA ALA A 15 -2.32 3.75 2.14
C ALA A 15 -3.54 4.30 2.93
N PRO A 16 -3.39 4.88 4.13
CA PRO A 16 -4.51 5.50 4.84
C PRO A 16 -5.14 6.66 4.05
N CYS A 17 -4.31 7.43 3.34
CA CYS A 17 -4.79 8.54 2.51
C CYS A 17 -5.61 8.01 1.33
N ALA A 18 -5.16 6.94 0.67
CA ALA A 18 -5.85 6.31 -0.44
C ALA A 18 -7.19 5.69 -0.01
N GLN A 19 -7.21 4.98 1.13
CA GLN A 19 -8.44 4.43 1.71
C GLN A 19 -9.43 5.52 2.09
N ASN A 20 -8.96 6.61 2.69
CA ASN A 20 -9.81 7.76 3.00
C ASN A 20 -10.37 8.40 1.72
N GLY A 21 -9.55 8.58 0.68
CA GLY A 21 -10.01 9.08 -0.63
C GLY A 21 -11.09 8.19 -1.25
N PHE A 22 -10.90 6.88 -1.19
CA PHE A 22 -11.90 5.90 -1.64
C PHE A 22 -13.20 5.98 -0.84
N LYS A 23 -13.11 6.07 0.48
CA LYS A 23 -14.27 6.20 1.38
C LYS A 23 -15.05 7.50 1.12
N MET A 24 -14.36 8.60 0.89
CA MET A 24 -14.98 9.93 0.73
C MET A 24 -15.56 10.19 -0.67
N ILE A 25 -14.91 9.68 -1.71
CA ILE A 25 -15.21 10.03 -3.11
C ILE A 25 -15.56 8.78 -3.92
N GLY A 26 -14.95 7.64 -3.61
CA GLY A 26 -15.17 6.36 -4.27
C GLY A 26 -14.47 6.22 -5.62
N LYS A 27 -14.95 5.27 -6.43
CA LYS A 27 -14.62 4.96 -7.82
C LYS A 27 -13.29 4.25 -8.03
N VAL A 28 -12.16 4.86 -7.67
CA VAL A 28 -10.81 4.30 -7.91
C VAL A 28 -10.36 3.50 -6.70
N LEU A 29 -9.85 2.28 -6.94
CA LEU A 29 -9.36 1.40 -5.90
C LEU A 29 -8.14 2.01 -5.18
N PRO A 30 -8.04 1.89 -3.84
CA PRO A 30 -6.85 2.29 -3.09
C PRO A 30 -5.56 1.69 -3.63
N SER A 31 -5.54 0.41 -4.01
CA SER A 31 -4.37 -0.25 -4.62
C SER A 31 -3.87 0.47 -5.88
N VAL A 32 -4.79 0.96 -6.71
CA VAL A 32 -4.47 1.74 -7.92
C VAL A 32 -3.84 3.08 -7.54
N CYS A 33 -4.43 3.82 -6.62
CA CYS A 33 -3.88 5.09 -6.14
C CYS A 33 -2.47 4.92 -5.56
N ILE A 34 -2.26 3.93 -4.69
CA ILE A 34 -0.97 3.63 -4.07
C ILE A 34 0.07 3.23 -5.13
N GLY A 35 -0.30 2.32 -6.04
CA GLY A 35 0.58 1.87 -7.11
C GLY A 35 1.00 2.99 -8.06
N MET A 36 0.06 3.87 -8.42
CA MET A 36 0.33 5.08 -9.21
C MET A 36 1.32 5.98 -8.50
N ALA A 37 1.10 6.30 -7.23
CA ALA A 37 2.01 7.17 -6.48
C ALA A 37 3.41 6.56 -6.35
N CYS A 38 3.52 5.24 -6.18
CA CYS A 38 4.82 4.56 -6.15
C CYS A 38 5.63 4.80 -7.45
N VAL A 39 4.98 4.77 -8.60
CA VAL A 39 5.63 5.03 -9.91
C VAL A 39 5.93 6.51 -10.07
N GLU A 40 4.94 7.37 -9.90
CA GLU A 40 5.01 8.81 -10.18
C GLU A 40 6.04 9.55 -9.32
N CYS A 41 6.15 9.23 -8.04
CA CYS A 41 7.08 9.90 -7.14
C CYS A 41 8.28 9.03 -6.70
N GLY A 42 8.51 7.89 -7.39
CA GLY A 42 9.65 7.03 -7.07
C GLY A 42 9.66 6.58 -5.60
N TYR A 43 8.53 6.15 -5.09
CA TYR A 43 8.36 5.75 -3.69
C TYR A 43 8.70 6.87 -2.68
N GLY A 44 8.31 8.10 -3.00
CA GLY A 44 8.54 9.25 -2.12
C GLY A 44 9.94 9.86 -2.24
N THR A 45 10.76 9.47 -3.23
CA THR A 45 12.14 9.98 -3.41
C THR A 45 12.28 11.06 -4.47
N ALA A 46 11.26 11.26 -5.31
CA ALA A 46 11.29 12.29 -6.36
C ALA A 46 11.25 13.71 -5.80
N GLY A 47 11.82 14.65 -6.57
CA GLY A 47 11.83 16.07 -6.18
C GLY A 47 10.44 16.71 -6.03
N SER A 48 9.41 16.14 -6.66
CA SER A 48 8.01 16.57 -6.55
C SER A 48 7.45 16.42 -5.12
N VAL A 49 8.00 15.53 -4.32
CA VAL A 49 7.55 15.25 -2.94
C VAL A 49 7.68 16.48 -2.02
N ARG A 50 8.67 17.34 -2.23
CA ARG A 50 8.81 18.62 -1.50
C ARG A 50 7.63 19.59 -1.71
N HIS A 51 6.84 19.37 -2.76
CA HIS A 51 5.62 20.10 -3.10
C HIS A 51 4.37 19.29 -2.77
N HIS A 52 4.48 18.22 -2.00
CA HIS A 52 3.43 17.24 -1.73
C HIS A 52 2.72 16.74 -3.01
N SER A 53 3.44 16.67 -4.13
CA SER A 53 2.95 16.19 -5.43
C SER A 53 3.42 14.76 -5.67
N TYR A 54 2.54 13.80 -5.38
CA TYR A 54 2.87 12.37 -5.37
C TYR A 54 2.31 11.59 -6.56
N LEU A 55 1.40 12.20 -7.31
CA LEU A 55 0.60 11.53 -8.34
C LEU A 55 0.70 12.19 -9.73
N GLY A 56 1.70 13.04 -9.96
CA GLY A 56 2.00 13.59 -11.27
C GLY A 56 0.89 14.48 -11.87
N GLN A 57 -0.04 15.00 -11.07
CA GLN A 57 -1.19 15.75 -11.54
C GLN A 57 -0.76 17.09 -12.16
N LYS A 58 -1.02 17.27 -13.47
CA LYS A 58 -0.77 18.51 -14.18
C LYS A 58 -1.83 19.56 -13.87
N VAL A 59 -1.45 20.83 -13.96
CA VAL A 59 -2.39 21.95 -13.82
C VAL A 59 -3.42 21.94 -14.96
N GLY A 60 -3.03 21.51 -16.17
CA GLY A 60 -3.90 21.53 -17.34
C GLY A 60 -4.11 22.93 -17.90
N THR A 61 -5.10 23.10 -18.74
CA THR A 61 -5.45 24.38 -19.37
C THR A 61 -6.27 25.30 -18.47
N GLY A 62 -6.99 24.72 -17.50
CA GLY A 62 -7.77 25.48 -16.52
C GLY A 62 -7.06 25.54 -15.18
N LYS A 63 -6.68 26.73 -14.72
CA LYS A 63 -6.08 26.96 -13.41
C LYS A 63 -7.12 27.14 -12.29
N THR A 64 -8.31 26.63 -12.49
CA THR A 64 -9.40 26.76 -11.50
C THR A 64 -9.10 25.87 -10.31
N ALA A 65 -9.02 26.47 -9.14
CA ALA A 65 -8.95 25.75 -7.87
C ALA A 65 -10.17 24.83 -7.71
N THR A 66 -9.95 23.71 -7.04
CA THR A 66 -10.97 22.71 -6.75
C THR A 66 -11.12 22.58 -5.22
N LYS A 67 -11.96 21.67 -4.78
CA LYS A 67 -12.15 21.46 -3.33
C LYS A 67 -10.84 21.06 -2.61
N TYR A 68 -9.97 20.33 -3.29
CA TYR A 68 -8.74 19.78 -2.71
C TYR A 68 -7.46 20.34 -3.33
N TRP A 69 -7.57 21.34 -4.21
CA TRP A 69 -6.42 22.04 -4.80
C TRP A 69 -6.69 23.53 -4.88
N ASP A 70 -5.86 24.32 -4.25
CA ASP A 70 -6.01 25.78 -4.12
C ASP A 70 -5.41 26.60 -5.28
N GLY A 71 -4.90 25.91 -6.33
CA GLY A 71 -4.23 26.53 -7.46
C GLY A 71 -2.72 26.63 -7.36
N LYS A 72 -2.09 26.23 -6.25
CA LYS A 72 -0.63 26.18 -6.12
C LYS A 72 -0.03 25.21 -7.12
N PHE A 73 1.12 25.57 -7.70
CA PHE A 73 1.83 24.71 -8.64
C PHE A 73 3.34 24.94 -8.60
N PHE A 74 4.08 24.01 -9.17
CA PHE A 74 5.50 24.13 -9.47
C PHE A 74 5.75 23.69 -10.92
N THR A 75 6.90 24.05 -11.47
CA THR A 75 7.30 23.62 -12.81
C THR A 75 8.43 22.60 -12.74
N ALA A 76 8.38 21.61 -13.61
CA ALA A 76 9.43 20.61 -13.75
C ALA A 76 9.52 20.13 -15.20
N SER A 77 10.68 19.59 -15.57
CA SER A 77 10.83 18.88 -16.82
C SER A 77 10.16 17.51 -16.75
N THR A 78 9.43 17.15 -17.80
CA THR A 78 8.82 15.82 -17.94
C THR A 78 9.07 15.26 -19.33
N LYS A 79 9.04 13.92 -19.46
CA LYS A 79 9.09 13.23 -20.75
C LYS A 79 7.71 12.65 -21.04
N GLU A 80 7.19 12.99 -22.22
CA GLU A 80 5.91 12.48 -22.69
C GLU A 80 6.12 11.51 -23.85
N GLU A 81 5.33 10.47 -23.92
CA GLU A 81 5.36 9.46 -24.98
C GLU A 81 4.02 9.46 -25.72
N TYR A 82 3.84 10.40 -26.65
CA TYR A 82 2.61 10.48 -27.46
C TYR A 82 2.57 9.43 -28.57
N VAL A 83 3.74 8.97 -29.02
CA VAL A 83 3.91 7.85 -29.93
C VAL A 83 4.84 6.83 -29.26
N VAL A 84 4.47 5.57 -29.26
CA VAL A 84 5.25 4.50 -28.61
C VAL A 84 6.70 4.51 -29.06
N GLY A 85 7.63 4.58 -28.11
CA GLY A 85 9.07 4.65 -28.34
C GLY A 85 9.60 6.06 -28.67
N GLN A 86 8.74 7.07 -28.81
CA GLN A 86 9.15 8.45 -29.09
C GLN A 86 8.89 9.34 -27.88
N HIS A 87 9.95 9.88 -27.29
CA HIS A 87 9.86 10.73 -26.12
C HIS A 87 10.06 12.19 -26.47
N THR A 88 9.12 13.03 -26.05
CA THR A 88 9.20 14.49 -26.12
C THR A 88 9.46 15.06 -24.74
N THR A 89 10.50 15.88 -24.58
CA THR A 89 10.78 16.56 -23.31
C THR A 89 10.04 17.89 -23.26
N ILE A 90 9.26 18.11 -22.21
CA ILE A 90 8.59 19.37 -21.89
C ILE A 90 9.31 19.98 -20.69
N SER A 91 10.07 21.07 -20.92
CA SER A 91 10.98 21.65 -19.91
C SER A 91 10.27 22.33 -18.73
N ASN A 92 9.08 22.89 -18.93
CA ASN A 92 8.36 23.72 -17.95
C ASN A 92 6.90 23.24 -17.77
N ALA A 93 6.70 21.94 -17.63
CA ALA A 93 5.38 21.42 -17.35
C ALA A 93 4.91 21.85 -15.94
N ALA A 94 3.70 22.39 -15.83
CA ALA A 94 3.14 22.82 -14.56
C ALA A 94 2.42 21.66 -13.86
N PHE A 95 2.89 21.31 -12.67
CA PHE A 95 2.33 20.28 -11.82
C PHE A 95 1.67 20.90 -10.58
N ARG A 96 0.57 20.33 -10.12
CA ARG A 96 -0.12 20.76 -8.90
C ARG A 96 0.76 20.55 -7.68
N ALA A 97 0.75 21.53 -6.78
CA ALA A 97 1.38 21.46 -5.46
C ALA A 97 0.29 21.47 -4.38
N TYR A 98 0.56 20.83 -3.26
CA TYR A 98 -0.38 20.66 -2.17
C TYR A 98 0.24 20.95 -0.81
N ASP A 99 -0.59 21.12 0.22
CA ASP A 99 -0.12 21.33 1.58
C ASP A 99 0.13 20.00 2.35
N SER A 100 -0.36 18.88 1.81
CA SER A 100 -0.17 17.56 2.41
C SER A 100 -0.35 16.41 1.40
N LEU A 101 0.17 15.23 1.75
CA LEU A 101 -0.07 13.97 1.04
C LEU A 101 -1.59 13.68 0.93
N GLN A 102 -2.33 13.85 2.03
CA GLN A 102 -3.77 13.61 2.05
C GLN A 102 -4.51 14.50 1.03
N GLN A 103 -4.13 15.77 0.93
CA GLN A 103 -4.75 16.71 -0.01
C GLN A 103 -4.44 16.33 -1.47
N CYS A 104 -3.20 15.92 -1.78
CA CYS A 104 -2.82 15.40 -3.08
C CYS A 104 -3.66 14.18 -3.47
N VAL A 105 -3.81 13.24 -2.57
CA VAL A 105 -4.62 12.03 -2.80
C VAL A 105 -6.08 12.36 -2.98
N LEU A 106 -6.67 13.21 -2.15
CA LEU A 106 -8.08 13.62 -2.30
C LEU A 106 -8.32 14.32 -3.64
N ASN A 107 -7.40 15.18 -4.09
CA ASN A 107 -7.50 15.82 -5.39
C ASN A 107 -7.35 14.81 -6.55
N TYR A 108 -6.57 13.75 -6.39
CA TYR A 108 -6.50 12.65 -7.36
C TYR A 108 -7.85 11.96 -7.52
N TYR A 109 -8.52 11.59 -6.41
CA TYR A 109 -9.84 11.01 -6.44
C TYR A 109 -10.89 11.97 -7.04
N GLU A 110 -10.83 13.26 -6.68
CA GLU A 110 -11.68 14.31 -7.26
C GLU A 110 -11.51 14.38 -8.78
N LEU A 111 -10.27 14.44 -9.27
CA LEU A 111 -9.94 14.48 -10.70
C LEU A 111 -10.49 13.25 -11.43
N LEU A 112 -10.24 12.04 -10.92
CA LEU A 112 -10.69 10.81 -11.56
C LEU A 112 -12.21 10.60 -11.47
N ASN A 113 -12.91 11.39 -10.66
CA ASN A 113 -14.36 11.39 -10.58
C ASN A 113 -15.04 12.41 -11.55
N THR A 114 -14.24 13.18 -12.30
CA THR A 114 -14.76 14.13 -13.31
C THR A 114 -15.22 13.43 -14.58
N ARG A 115 -15.95 14.18 -15.44
CA ARG A 115 -16.41 13.72 -16.76
C ARG A 115 -15.25 13.26 -17.66
N LEU A 116 -14.06 13.86 -17.54
CA LEU A 116 -12.87 13.48 -18.30
C LEU A 116 -12.52 11.99 -18.09
N TYR A 117 -12.76 11.48 -16.88
CA TYR A 117 -12.49 10.11 -16.50
C TYR A 117 -13.78 9.25 -16.39
N SER A 118 -14.82 9.58 -17.18
CA SER A 118 -16.10 8.84 -17.15
C SER A 118 -15.97 7.34 -17.49
N ARG A 119 -14.94 6.95 -18.23
CA ARG A 119 -14.66 5.53 -18.56
C ARG A 119 -14.13 4.72 -17.38
N VAL A 120 -13.58 5.37 -16.36
CA VAL A 120 -13.09 4.68 -15.16
C VAL A 120 -14.30 4.22 -14.36
N GLN A 121 -14.41 2.92 -14.12
CA GLN A 121 -15.56 2.29 -13.46
C GLN A 121 -15.21 1.85 -12.04
N SER A 122 -16.15 1.97 -11.13
CA SER A 122 -16.14 1.28 -9.85
C SER A 122 -16.51 -0.21 -10.04
N GLY A 123 -16.10 -1.06 -9.08
CA GLY A 123 -16.49 -2.47 -9.08
C GLY A 123 -15.77 -3.34 -10.11
N VAL A 124 -14.74 -2.82 -10.78
CA VAL A 124 -13.82 -3.60 -11.63
C VAL A 124 -12.48 -3.81 -10.92
N ASP A 125 -11.70 -4.81 -11.36
CA ASP A 125 -10.38 -5.06 -10.82
C ASP A 125 -9.37 -3.94 -11.18
N TYR A 126 -8.24 -3.92 -10.47
CA TYR A 126 -7.20 -2.90 -10.65
C TYR A 126 -6.57 -2.91 -12.05
N VAL A 127 -6.51 -4.06 -12.73
CA VAL A 127 -5.94 -4.17 -14.10
C VAL A 127 -6.82 -3.41 -15.07
N LYS A 128 -8.14 -3.68 -15.04
CA LYS A 128 -9.11 -2.98 -15.89
C LYS A 128 -9.19 -1.49 -15.55
N GLN A 129 -9.11 -1.15 -14.28
CA GLN A 129 -9.15 0.24 -13.84
C GLN A 129 -7.91 1.03 -14.33
N MET A 130 -6.71 0.45 -14.25
CA MET A 130 -5.49 1.03 -14.80
C MET A 130 -5.56 1.25 -16.32
N GLN A 131 -6.12 0.27 -17.06
CA GLN A 131 -6.34 0.42 -18.50
C GLN A 131 -7.29 1.57 -18.81
N GLN A 132 -8.38 1.71 -18.06
CA GLN A 132 -9.36 2.78 -18.22
C GLN A 132 -8.76 4.17 -17.92
N ILE A 133 -7.94 4.29 -16.86
CA ILE A 133 -7.21 5.52 -16.51
C ILE A 133 -6.26 5.93 -17.66
N LYS A 134 -5.52 4.97 -18.23
CA LYS A 134 -4.67 5.18 -19.42
C LYS A 134 -5.47 5.67 -20.60
N LEU A 135 -6.59 5.02 -20.91
CA LEU A 135 -7.47 5.40 -22.03
C LEU A 135 -8.11 6.80 -21.85
N CYS A 136 -8.22 7.29 -20.64
CA CYS A 136 -8.63 8.67 -20.35
C CYS A 136 -7.49 9.69 -20.46
N GLY A 137 -6.26 9.24 -20.73
CA GLY A 137 -5.12 10.13 -20.98
C GLY A 137 -4.42 10.63 -19.72
N TYR A 138 -4.54 9.93 -18.57
CA TYR A 138 -3.83 10.32 -17.35
C TYR A 138 -2.31 10.25 -17.52
N MET A 139 -1.82 9.23 -18.22
CA MET A 139 -0.42 8.95 -18.49
C MET A 139 -0.18 8.74 -19.98
N THR A 140 1.00 9.15 -20.48
CA THR A 140 1.41 8.95 -21.87
C THR A 140 2.29 7.72 -22.04
N SER A 141 3.07 7.33 -21.04
CA SER A 141 4.02 6.22 -21.08
C SER A 141 3.36 4.89 -21.46
N SER A 142 3.92 4.18 -22.42
CA SER A 142 3.46 2.86 -22.88
C SER A 142 3.65 1.75 -21.82
N THR A 143 4.61 1.92 -20.90
CA THR A 143 4.99 0.89 -19.92
C THR A 143 4.43 1.12 -18.52
N GLU A 144 3.82 2.27 -18.26
CA GLU A 144 3.45 2.68 -16.91
C GLU A 144 2.35 1.80 -16.32
N VAL A 145 1.32 1.45 -17.10
CA VAL A 145 0.26 0.53 -16.66
C VAL A 145 0.84 -0.79 -16.14
N ALA A 146 1.76 -1.39 -16.91
CA ALA A 146 2.42 -2.64 -16.52
C ALA A 146 3.28 -2.47 -15.26
N SER A 147 3.93 -1.31 -15.11
CA SER A 147 4.73 -1.00 -13.93
C SER A 147 3.88 -0.88 -12.67
N VAL A 148 2.75 -0.17 -12.75
CA VAL A 148 1.80 -0.04 -11.63
C VAL A 148 1.21 -1.40 -11.26
N ILE A 149 0.76 -2.20 -12.22
CA ILE A 149 0.22 -3.54 -11.98
C ILE A 149 1.25 -4.42 -11.27
N ARG A 150 2.51 -4.41 -11.72
CA ARG A 150 3.60 -5.17 -11.08
C ARG A 150 3.82 -4.75 -9.63
N ILE A 151 3.73 -3.46 -9.32
CA ILE A 151 3.86 -2.93 -7.96
C ILE A 151 2.69 -3.39 -7.09
N ILE A 152 1.46 -3.28 -7.60
CA ILE A 152 0.26 -3.76 -6.89
C ILE A 152 0.42 -5.24 -6.51
N GLN A 153 0.85 -6.06 -7.46
CA GLN A 153 1.07 -7.50 -7.24
C GLN A 153 2.22 -7.77 -6.27
N LYS A 154 3.38 -7.13 -6.50
CA LYS A 154 4.60 -7.35 -5.70
C LYS A 154 4.40 -7.03 -4.22
N TYR A 155 3.66 -5.96 -3.92
CA TYR A 155 3.46 -5.49 -2.55
C TYR A 155 2.07 -5.86 -1.99
N GLY A 156 1.26 -6.63 -2.71
CA GLY A 156 -0.05 -7.08 -2.28
C GLY A 156 -1.01 -5.92 -1.97
N LEU A 157 -0.98 -4.85 -2.79
CA LEU A 157 -1.69 -3.60 -2.48
C LEU A 157 -3.21 -3.75 -2.48
N THR A 158 -3.76 -4.81 -3.07
CA THR A 158 -5.21 -5.11 -3.03
C THR A 158 -5.75 -5.33 -1.62
N GLN A 159 -4.89 -5.58 -0.64
CA GLN A 159 -5.27 -5.62 0.77
C GLN A 159 -5.90 -4.31 1.26
N TYR A 160 -5.62 -3.18 0.60
CA TYR A 160 -6.15 -1.86 0.94
C TYR A 160 -7.49 -1.54 0.25
N ASP A 161 -7.96 -2.39 -0.68
CA ASP A 161 -9.18 -2.14 -1.47
C ASP A 161 -10.48 -2.44 -0.70
N HIS A 162 -10.38 -3.15 0.40
CA HIS A 162 -11.51 -3.42 1.27
C HIS A 162 -11.71 -2.27 2.26
N GLY A 163 -12.95 -1.76 2.35
CA GLY A 163 -13.29 -0.51 3.03
C GLY A 163 -13.14 -0.45 4.55
N ASP A 164 -12.71 -1.50 5.18
CA ASP A 164 -12.22 -1.47 6.54
C ASP A 164 -10.76 -1.00 6.48
N ALA A 165 -10.55 0.27 6.79
CA ALA A 165 -9.21 0.77 7.07
C ALA A 165 -8.61 -0.14 8.15
N VAL A 166 -7.82 -1.12 7.74
CA VAL A 166 -6.86 -1.71 8.67
C VAL A 166 -5.97 -0.52 9.03
N PRO A 167 -5.98 -0.04 10.27
CA PRO A 167 -5.01 0.95 10.68
C PRO A 167 -3.66 0.33 10.38
N VAL A 168 -2.98 0.81 9.35
CA VAL A 168 -1.54 0.62 9.26
C VAL A 168 -1.03 1.49 10.39
N GLN A 169 -1.06 0.95 11.60
CA GLN A 169 -0.14 1.42 12.62
C GLN A 169 1.24 1.37 11.94
N PRO A 170 2.04 2.49 12.00
CA PRO A 170 3.43 2.42 11.59
C PRO A 170 3.93 1.11 12.18
N GLU A 171 4.56 0.26 11.38
CA GLU A 171 5.08 -1.00 11.89
C GLU A 171 5.68 -0.67 13.25
N ALA A 172 4.99 -1.01 14.32
CA ALA A 172 5.66 -1.11 15.62
C ALA A 172 6.72 -2.13 15.31
N ALA A 173 7.94 -1.62 15.05
CA ALA A 173 9.02 -2.43 14.54
C ALA A 173 9.17 -3.55 15.54
N TYR A 174 8.67 -4.74 15.19
CA TYR A 174 8.80 -5.90 16.06
C TYR A 174 10.29 -6.16 16.18
N VAL A 175 10.81 -5.78 17.33
CA VAL A 175 12.24 -5.77 17.58
C VAL A 175 12.64 -7.13 18.14
N PRO A 176 13.59 -7.84 17.51
CA PRO A 176 14.14 -9.05 18.09
C PRO A 176 14.57 -8.83 19.54
N GLY A 177 14.23 -9.78 20.41
CA GLY A 177 14.46 -9.71 21.86
C GLY A 177 13.32 -9.08 22.66
N LYS A 178 12.43 -8.29 22.07
CA LYS A 178 11.25 -7.75 22.77
C LYS A 178 10.11 -8.75 22.89
N VAL A 179 9.31 -8.56 23.94
CA VAL A 179 8.15 -9.39 24.25
C VAL A 179 6.89 -8.70 23.76
N TYR A 180 6.01 -9.47 23.14
CA TYR A 180 4.71 -9.07 22.60
C TYR A 180 3.60 -9.98 23.11
N VAL A 181 2.33 -9.59 22.92
CA VAL A 181 1.18 -10.33 23.43
C VAL A 181 0.25 -10.75 22.27
N LEU A 182 -0.15 -12.00 22.25
CA LEU A 182 -1.12 -12.50 21.28
C LEU A 182 -2.53 -11.96 21.57
N GLN A 183 -3.15 -11.38 20.55
CA GLN A 183 -4.52 -10.86 20.61
C GLN A 183 -5.59 -11.88 20.18
N SER A 184 -5.14 -13.03 19.64
CA SER A 184 -5.98 -14.15 19.22
C SER A 184 -5.22 -15.46 19.40
N ASP A 185 -5.94 -16.56 19.36
CA ASP A 185 -5.35 -17.88 19.25
C ASP A 185 -4.67 -18.02 17.89
N LEU A 186 -3.39 -18.45 17.87
CA LEU A 186 -2.60 -18.52 16.64
C LEU A 186 -1.93 -19.87 16.46
N TYR A 187 -2.08 -20.43 15.26
CA TYR A 187 -1.29 -21.59 14.84
C TYR A 187 0.19 -21.25 14.77
N VAL A 188 1.02 -22.20 15.22
CA VAL A 188 2.47 -22.15 15.08
C VAL A 188 2.88 -22.93 13.82
N ARG A 189 3.80 -22.37 13.01
CA ARG A 189 4.23 -22.94 11.72
C ARG A 189 5.74 -23.12 11.66
N ASP A 190 6.20 -23.97 10.74
CA ASP A 190 7.62 -24.22 10.46
C ASP A 190 8.30 -23.02 9.77
N LYS A 191 7.56 -22.28 8.93
CA LYS A 191 8.01 -21.08 8.20
C LYS A 191 6.82 -20.17 7.91
N PRO A 192 7.04 -18.90 7.48
CA PRO A 192 5.99 -18.05 6.95
C PRO A 192 5.15 -18.78 5.90
N GLU A 193 3.82 -18.76 6.09
CA GLU A 193 2.84 -19.46 5.24
C GLU A 193 3.02 -20.99 5.13
N GLY A 194 3.95 -21.55 5.91
CA GLY A 194 4.29 -22.97 5.88
C GLY A 194 3.30 -23.87 6.61
N THR A 195 3.75 -25.10 6.89
CA THR A 195 2.93 -26.14 7.54
C THR A 195 2.74 -25.84 9.03
N LYS A 196 1.55 -26.09 9.55
CA LYS A 196 1.27 -26.05 10.99
C LYS A 196 2.11 -27.09 11.71
N LEU A 197 2.81 -26.68 12.75
CA LEU A 197 3.56 -27.62 13.59
C LEU A 197 2.64 -28.51 14.43
N LYS A 198 3.08 -29.70 14.76
CA LYS A 198 2.43 -30.55 15.77
C LYS A 198 2.70 -29.98 17.16
N PHE A 199 1.77 -30.22 18.10
CA PHE A 199 1.88 -29.69 19.46
C PHE A 199 3.17 -30.11 20.18
N ASP A 200 3.63 -31.34 19.94
CA ASP A 200 4.84 -31.88 20.53
C ASP A 200 6.12 -31.18 20.07
N ALA A 201 6.07 -30.50 18.93
CA ALA A 201 7.19 -29.72 18.40
C ALA A 201 7.38 -28.36 19.10
N LEU A 202 6.42 -27.92 19.92
CA LEU A 202 6.54 -26.67 20.68
C LEU A 202 7.59 -26.81 21.78
N THR A 203 8.22 -25.67 22.14
CA THR A 203 9.01 -25.56 23.36
C THR A 203 8.15 -25.85 24.60
N GLN A 204 8.79 -26.16 25.74
CA GLN A 204 8.08 -26.40 26.99
C GLN A 204 7.18 -25.22 27.41
N ASP A 205 7.68 -23.99 27.21
CA ASP A 205 6.89 -22.78 27.48
C ASP A 205 5.73 -22.64 26.48
N GLY A 206 5.95 -22.95 25.20
CA GLY A 206 4.90 -23.02 24.19
C GLY A 206 3.81 -24.03 24.53
N LYS A 207 4.15 -25.20 25.06
CA LYS A 207 3.20 -26.22 25.51
C LYS A 207 2.36 -25.77 26.69
N LYS A 208 2.93 -25.03 27.65
CA LYS A 208 2.19 -24.45 28.79
C LYS A 208 1.12 -23.44 28.34
N ASN A 209 1.41 -22.68 27.31
CA ASN A 209 0.56 -21.61 26.81
C ASN A 209 -0.25 -22.00 25.57
N GLY A 210 -0.17 -23.25 25.13
CA GLY A 210 -0.80 -23.76 23.92
C GLY A 210 -1.86 -24.82 24.14
N PHE A 211 -2.42 -25.26 23.04
CA PHE A 211 -3.28 -26.41 22.90
C PHE A 211 -3.18 -26.92 21.44
N PHE A 212 -3.95 -27.92 21.07
CA PHE A 212 -3.93 -28.49 19.72
C PHE A 212 -5.36 -28.67 19.20
N ASP A 213 -5.50 -28.62 17.86
CA ASP A 213 -6.74 -28.94 17.17
C ASP A 213 -6.93 -30.47 16.99
N ASP A 214 -8.04 -30.88 16.39
CA ASP A 214 -8.38 -32.31 16.15
C ASP A 214 -7.33 -33.04 15.30
N GLN A 215 -6.49 -32.30 14.58
CA GLN A 215 -5.38 -32.82 13.80
C GLN A 215 -4.05 -32.82 14.57
N GLY A 216 -4.05 -32.45 15.85
CA GLY A 216 -2.86 -32.32 16.68
C GLY A 216 -1.94 -31.15 16.33
N CYS A 217 -2.46 -30.14 15.59
CA CYS A 217 -1.70 -28.96 15.22
C CYS A 217 -1.65 -27.94 16.37
N ALA A 218 -0.47 -27.37 16.57
CA ALA A 218 -0.17 -26.47 17.68
C ALA A 218 -0.83 -25.09 17.54
N ILE A 219 -1.48 -24.65 18.59
CA ILE A 219 -2.12 -23.33 18.73
C ILE A 219 -1.64 -22.69 20.03
N LEU A 220 -1.14 -21.46 19.99
CA LEU A 220 -0.90 -20.65 21.19
C LEU A 220 -2.13 -19.81 21.51
N ARG A 221 -2.48 -19.73 22.81
CA ARG A 221 -3.66 -19.02 23.27
C ARG A 221 -3.51 -17.51 23.18
N LYS A 222 -4.61 -16.80 22.96
CA LYS A 222 -4.73 -15.36 23.20
C LYS A 222 -4.18 -15.00 24.58
N GLY A 223 -3.49 -13.87 24.69
CA GLY A 223 -2.86 -13.41 25.92
C GLY A 223 -1.45 -13.99 26.16
N THR A 224 -1.01 -14.97 25.38
CA THR A 224 0.34 -15.52 25.51
C THR A 224 1.38 -14.44 25.21
N ARG A 225 2.36 -14.31 26.11
CA ARG A 225 3.53 -13.45 25.93
C ARG A 225 4.57 -14.20 25.11
N ILE A 226 5.00 -13.62 24.02
CA ILE A 226 5.95 -14.23 23.08
C ILE A 226 7.16 -13.31 22.87
N THR A 227 8.36 -13.88 22.78
CA THR A 227 9.58 -13.14 22.47
C THR A 227 9.83 -13.19 20.96
N CYS A 228 9.90 -12.02 20.31
CA CYS A 228 10.28 -11.92 18.92
C CYS A 228 11.75 -12.34 18.73
N LYS A 229 12.03 -13.28 17.82
CA LYS A 229 13.38 -13.64 17.38
C LYS A 229 13.73 -13.04 16.03
N ALA A 230 12.75 -12.96 15.12
CA ALA A 230 12.89 -12.36 13.80
C ALA A 230 11.52 -12.02 13.23
N VAL A 231 11.48 -11.18 12.20
CA VAL A 231 10.27 -10.84 11.47
C VAL A 231 10.50 -11.05 9.97
N SER A 232 9.54 -11.64 9.29
CA SER A 232 9.51 -11.81 7.84
C SER A 232 8.11 -11.50 7.30
N GLY A 233 7.94 -10.32 6.71
CA GLY A 233 6.63 -9.84 6.27
C GLY A 233 5.63 -9.82 7.41
N ASN A 234 4.50 -10.50 7.24
CA ASN A 234 3.42 -10.61 8.25
C ASN A 234 3.64 -11.74 9.27
N TRP A 235 4.86 -12.22 9.44
CA TRP A 235 5.18 -13.36 10.31
C TRP A 235 6.28 -13.02 11.31
N MET A 236 6.11 -13.50 12.54
CA MET A 236 7.10 -13.39 13.61
C MET A 236 7.64 -14.76 13.95
N LEU A 237 8.96 -14.90 13.96
CA LEU A 237 9.63 -16.05 14.54
C LEU A 237 9.66 -15.87 16.05
N ILE A 238 9.18 -16.87 16.76
CA ILE A 238 9.23 -17.00 18.21
C ILE A 238 9.99 -18.29 18.58
N PRO A 239 10.32 -18.56 19.84
CA PRO A 239 11.02 -19.79 20.23
C PRO A 239 10.39 -21.10 19.75
N SER A 240 9.05 -21.14 19.60
CA SER A 240 8.33 -22.34 19.17
C SER A 240 8.10 -22.45 17.66
N GLY A 241 8.45 -21.45 16.87
CA GLY A 241 8.23 -21.42 15.42
C GLY A 241 7.68 -20.09 14.92
N TRP A 242 6.99 -20.08 13.79
CA TRP A 242 6.45 -18.87 13.17
C TRP A 242 4.95 -18.69 13.51
N VAL A 243 4.59 -17.48 13.88
CA VAL A 243 3.19 -17.06 14.12
C VAL A 243 2.84 -15.88 13.23
N CYS A 244 1.57 -15.82 12.82
CA CYS A 244 1.07 -14.73 11.99
C CYS A 244 0.92 -13.46 12.83
N ILE A 245 1.55 -12.37 12.41
CA ILE A 245 1.41 -11.05 13.05
C ILE A 245 0.06 -10.45 12.68
N ARG A 246 -0.27 -10.52 11.37
CA ARG A 246 -1.49 -9.94 10.79
C ARG A 246 -1.86 -10.62 9.47
N ASN A 247 -3.13 -10.55 9.11
CA ASN A 247 -3.64 -10.91 7.79
C ASN A 247 -4.84 -10.01 7.44
N SER A 248 -5.59 -10.38 6.40
CA SER A 248 -6.81 -9.65 5.97
C SER A 248 -7.90 -9.51 7.04
N LYS A 249 -7.85 -10.29 8.13
CA LYS A 249 -8.82 -10.26 9.24
C LYS A 249 -8.37 -9.38 10.42
N GLY A 250 -7.10 -8.92 10.44
CA GLY A 250 -6.60 -8.04 11.50
C GLY A 250 -5.17 -8.30 11.96
N THR A 251 -4.77 -7.55 12.99
CA THR A 251 -3.48 -7.70 13.69
C THR A 251 -3.66 -8.56 14.93
N TYR A 252 -2.78 -9.54 15.11
CA TYR A 252 -2.88 -10.57 16.15
C TYR A 252 -1.80 -10.48 17.23
N ILE A 253 -0.83 -9.59 17.07
CA ILE A 253 0.31 -9.42 17.99
C ILE A 253 0.52 -7.92 18.25
N ILE A 254 0.58 -7.51 19.52
CA ILE A 254 0.86 -6.14 19.96
C ILE A 254 1.96 -6.13 21.03
#